data_dd3af903c7e9031575464fa17a22bfe5
#
_entry.id   dd3af903c7e9031575464fa17a22bfe5
#
_cell.length_a   1.000
_cell.length_b   1.000
_cell.length_c   1.000
_cell.angle_alpha   90.00
_cell.angle_beta   90.00
_cell.angle_gamma   90.00
#
_symmetry.space_group_name_H-M   'P 1'
#
loop_
_entity.id
_entity.type
_entity.pdbx_description
1 polymer ?
#
loop_
_entity_poly.entity_id
_entity_poly.type
_entity_poly.pdbx_seq_one_letter_code
_entity_poly.pdbx_strand_id
1 'polypeptide(L)'
;MSEKKEPLNTLKVRDDHAPLQFVADGDKFKLQAGAEGSGLGSEDFGRKELRNRIEPWLTSLFQSEHLSLLASSGLTHAVHCLAAGKGAAGMGALTLSNHQAEINQAVEKAAVAAGRKKGNLEDQLRVANELQRGLEILGQDKEAEALRKELQIGIQAFAQSILSSEEGIITAEEDKREQAFNTLVTFLMSFASRTGVRDRLNIFTTNYDRLIEAGAELAGLHLLDRFLGNLMPIFRSSRLDLDMHYNPPGIRGEPRYLEGVTRFTKLHGSVDWMQTGKDIRRFGLPFGADSIEPYLNAPGLGETTANRLMIYPNAAKDRETADYPYVELFRDLAAAVCRPNSTLVTYGYSFGDEHINRVIRDMLTIPSTHLVVISYDDPLGRIMQTYEEMGRPSQISLLIGPELADLSTLTENYLPKAAIDKTTFRMSELLKQRWGTKQPGDQHPPEKDQPTEGEGLL
;
A
#
# COMPACT_ATOMS: atom_id res chain seq x y z
N MET A 1 19.57 4.75 32.34
CA MET A 1 18.74 3.88 31.50
C MET A 1 17.50 4.70 31.22
N SER A 2 17.33 5.26 30.01
CA SER A 2 16.09 5.91 29.63
C SER A 2 15.04 4.83 29.50
N GLU A 3 13.97 4.92 30.28
CA GLU A 3 12.76 4.12 30.09
C GLU A 3 12.36 4.24 28.62
N LYS A 4 12.42 3.15 27.85
CA LYS A 4 11.81 3.09 26.52
C LYS A 4 10.31 3.29 26.76
N LYS A 5 9.79 4.48 26.48
CA LYS A 5 8.34 4.70 26.40
C LYS A 5 7.77 3.67 25.41
N GLU A 6 6.84 2.88 25.86
CA GLU A 6 6.10 1.99 25.01
C GLU A 6 5.40 2.77 23.89
N PRO A 7 5.36 2.21 22.65
CA PRO A 7 4.75 2.91 21.53
C PRO A 7 3.25 3.13 21.79
N LEU A 8 2.81 4.36 21.55
CA LEU A 8 1.40 4.75 21.70
C LEU A 8 0.61 4.24 20.50
N ASN A 9 -0.51 3.58 20.78
CA ASN A 9 -1.48 3.19 19.76
C ASN A 9 -2.69 4.13 19.81
N THR A 10 -3.20 4.53 18.65
CA THR A 10 -4.34 5.42 18.51
C THR A 10 -5.41 4.76 17.63
N LEU A 11 -6.56 4.51 18.21
CA LEU A 11 -7.71 3.88 17.56
C LEU A 11 -8.91 4.83 17.52
N LYS A 12 -9.53 4.98 16.37
CA LYS A 12 -10.83 5.63 16.21
C LYS A 12 -11.66 4.90 15.17
N VAL A 13 -12.75 4.32 15.58
CA VAL A 13 -13.68 3.60 14.71
C VAL A 13 -15.12 3.92 15.08
N ARG A 14 -16.04 3.64 14.17
CA ARG A 14 -17.48 3.85 14.36
C ARG A 14 -17.81 5.31 14.78
N ASP A 15 -18.60 5.43 15.82
CA ASP A 15 -19.12 6.65 16.43
C ASP A 15 -18.24 7.18 17.59
N ASP A 16 -16.98 6.73 17.67
CA ASP A 16 -16.04 7.30 18.65
C ASP A 16 -15.95 8.83 18.49
N HIS A 17 -16.24 9.55 19.56
CA HIS A 17 -16.17 11.00 19.56
C HIS A 17 -14.73 11.51 19.53
N ALA A 18 -13.81 10.79 20.17
CA ALA A 18 -12.39 11.09 20.21
C ALA A 18 -11.55 9.82 19.97
N PRO A 19 -10.32 9.95 19.47
CA PRO A 19 -9.40 8.83 19.36
C PRO A 19 -9.07 8.22 20.73
N LEU A 20 -9.11 6.89 20.81
CA LEU A 20 -8.65 6.10 21.95
C LEU A 20 -7.13 5.98 21.87
N GLN A 21 -6.45 6.23 22.98
CA GLN A 21 -5.00 6.06 23.07
C GLN A 21 -4.67 4.99 24.11
N PHE A 22 -3.85 4.02 23.76
CA PHE A 22 -3.44 2.92 24.62
C PHE A 22 -2.01 2.45 24.36
N VAL A 23 -1.43 1.79 25.32
CA VAL A 23 -0.12 1.15 25.24
C VAL A 23 -0.25 -0.34 25.53
N ALA A 24 0.69 -1.15 25.02
CA ALA A 24 0.77 -2.56 25.36
C ALA A 24 1.28 -2.72 26.82
N ASP A 25 0.70 -3.67 27.55
CA ASP A 25 1.12 -4.06 28.91
C ASP A 25 1.09 -5.60 29.00
N GLY A 26 2.16 -6.25 28.54
CA GLY A 26 2.19 -7.69 28.34
C GLY A 26 1.17 -8.16 27.30
N ASP A 27 0.28 -9.08 27.68
CA ASP A 27 -0.79 -9.60 26.81
C ASP A 27 -2.04 -8.72 26.77
N LYS A 28 -2.05 -7.62 27.50
CA LYS A 28 -3.16 -6.68 27.60
C LYS A 28 -2.77 -5.30 27.08
N PHE A 29 -3.78 -4.45 26.98
CA PHE A 29 -3.64 -3.05 26.61
C PHE A 29 -4.17 -2.16 27.72
N LYS A 30 -3.43 -1.12 28.03
CA LYS A 30 -3.78 -0.14 29.05
C LYS A 30 -4.20 1.18 28.41
N LEU A 31 -5.40 1.62 28.70
CA LEU A 31 -5.95 2.86 28.17
C LEU A 31 -5.22 4.07 28.76
N GLN A 32 -4.87 5.03 27.90
CA GLN A 32 -4.21 6.29 28.28
C GLN A 32 -5.18 7.48 28.15
N ALA A 33 -6.00 7.51 27.11
CA ALA A 33 -6.96 8.58 26.86
C ALA A 33 -8.14 8.11 26.01
N GLY A 34 -9.26 8.83 26.06
CA GLY A 34 -10.44 8.60 25.21
C GLY A 34 -11.40 7.53 25.71
N ALA A 35 -11.38 7.21 27.01
CA ALA A 35 -12.24 6.16 27.61
C ALA A 35 -13.72 6.45 27.52
N GLU A 36 -14.13 7.72 27.56
CA GLU A 36 -15.53 8.11 27.60
C GLU A 36 -16.27 7.74 26.30
N GLY A 37 -17.32 6.92 26.45
CA GLY A 37 -18.16 6.50 25.33
C GLY A 37 -17.57 5.38 24.45
N SER A 38 -16.39 4.83 24.77
CA SER A 38 -15.74 3.81 23.94
C SER A 38 -16.38 2.43 24.01
N GLY A 39 -17.18 2.15 25.05
CA GLY A 39 -17.70 0.79 25.31
C GLY A 39 -16.62 -0.21 25.73
N LEU A 40 -15.38 0.21 25.89
CA LEU A 40 -14.30 -0.54 26.53
C LEU A 40 -14.41 -0.25 28.04
N GLY A 41 -15.19 -1.06 28.72
CA GLY A 41 -15.62 -0.81 30.09
C GLY A 41 -14.60 -1.07 31.20
N SER A 42 -13.33 -1.28 30.88
CA SER A 42 -12.28 -1.56 31.86
C SER A 42 -10.97 -0.84 31.47
N GLU A 43 -10.17 -0.56 32.51
CA GLU A 43 -8.83 0.03 32.33
C GLU A 43 -7.90 -0.90 31.47
N ASP A 44 -8.13 -2.23 31.52
CA ASP A 44 -7.39 -3.24 30.79
C ASP A 44 -8.31 -3.99 29.81
N PHE A 45 -7.88 -4.12 28.56
CA PHE A 45 -8.57 -4.88 27.52
C PHE A 45 -7.55 -5.67 26.69
N GLY A 46 -8.01 -6.61 25.89
CA GLY A 46 -7.14 -7.48 25.11
C GLY A 46 -7.34 -7.34 23.61
N ARG A 47 -6.56 -8.09 22.85
CA ARG A 47 -6.63 -8.14 21.37
C ARG A 47 -8.00 -8.60 20.86
N LYS A 48 -8.68 -9.46 21.60
CA LYS A 48 -10.02 -9.95 21.25
C LYS A 48 -11.07 -8.82 21.26
N GLU A 49 -11.02 -7.96 22.26
CA GLU A 49 -11.91 -6.80 22.38
C GLU A 49 -11.65 -5.81 21.24
N LEU A 50 -10.38 -5.54 20.91
CA LEU A 50 -10.00 -4.73 19.74
C LEU A 50 -10.53 -5.36 18.44
N ARG A 51 -10.33 -6.66 18.24
CA ARG A 51 -10.82 -7.37 17.07
C ARG A 51 -12.33 -7.26 16.91
N ASN A 52 -13.09 -7.49 17.98
CA ASN A 52 -14.55 -7.41 17.97
C ASN A 52 -15.06 -5.99 17.63
N ARG A 53 -14.23 -4.99 17.86
CA ARG A 53 -14.54 -3.60 17.56
C ARG A 53 -14.14 -3.21 16.14
N ILE A 54 -12.95 -3.62 15.68
CA ILE A 54 -12.34 -3.20 14.42
C ILE A 54 -12.84 -4.03 13.24
N GLU A 55 -12.76 -5.37 13.31
CA GLU A 55 -13.07 -6.26 12.17
C GLU A 55 -14.49 -6.06 11.61
N PRO A 56 -15.57 -5.99 12.41
CA PRO A 56 -16.92 -5.75 11.90
C PRO A 56 -17.06 -4.38 11.23
N TRP A 57 -16.38 -3.36 11.76
CA TRP A 57 -16.40 -2.02 11.22
C TRP A 57 -15.69 -1.94 9.87
N LEU A 58 -14.45 -2.47 9.78
CA LEU A 58 -13.74 -2.55 8.52
C LEU A 58 -14.48 -3.41 7.50
N THR A 59 -15.08 -4.52 7.93
CA THR A 59 -15.89 -5.38 7.05
C THR A 59 -17.05 -4.60 6.45
N SER A 60 -17.72 -3.76 7.22
CA SER A 60 -18.81 -2.90 6.73
C SER A 60 -18.29 -1.88 5.70
N LEU A 61 -17.20 -1.19 6.02
CA LEU A 61 -16.60 -0.18 5.13
C LEU A 61 -16.07 -0.80 3.83
N PHE A 62 -15.48 -2.00 3.89
CA PHE A 62 -14.97 -2.69 2.70
C PHE A 62 -16.09 -3.19 1.78
N GLN A 63 -17.34 -3.23 2.26
CA GLN A 63 -18.51 -3.49 1.44
C GLN A 63 -19.14 -2.22 0.83
N SER A 64 -18.51 -1.06 0.97
CA SER A 64 -18.94 0.16 0.27
C SER A 64 -19.03 -0.05 -1.24
N GLU A 65 -19.80 0.74 -1.93
CA GLU A 65 -19.97 0.62 -3.38
C GLU A 65 -18.64 0.79 -4.12
N HIS A 66 -17.87 1.81 -3.71
CA HIS A 66 -16.55 2.13 -4.24
C HIS A 66 -15.50 1.98 -3.16
N LEU A 67 -14.60 1.02 -3.31
CA LEU A 67 -13.46 0.80 -2.41
C LEU A 67 -12.16 1.12 -3.10
N SER A 68 -11.34 1.92 -2.44
CA SER A 68 -9.99 2.26 -2.90
C SER A 68 -8.97 2.02 -1.79
N LEU A 69 -7.82 1.48 -2.15
CA LEU A 69 -6.65 1.33 -1.30
C LEU A 69 -5.56 2.28 -1.80
N LEU A 70 -5.00 3.11 -0.94
CA LEU A 70 -3.77 3.86 -1.17
C LEU A 70 -2.67 3.26 -0.31
N ALA A 71 -1.77 2.48 -0.92
CA ALA A 71 -0.62 1.90 -0.26
C ALA A 71 0.63 2.73 -0.56
N SER A 72 1.35 3.14 0.48
CA SER A 72 2.56 3.95 0.38
C SER A 72 3.79 3.23 0.93
N SER A 73 4.89 3.95 1.11
CA SER A 73 6.20 3.43 1.53
C SER A 73 6.16 2.55 2.77
N GLY A 74 5.18 2.75 3.66
CA GLY A 74 4.98 1.90 4.82
C GLY A 74 4.68 0.44 4.47
N LEU A 75 4.03 0.15 3.32
CA LEU A 75 3.81 -1.23 2.89
C LEU A 75 5.13 -1.91 2.50
N THR A 76 5.94 -1.25 1.68
CA THR A 76 7.26 -1.77 1.30
C THR A 76 8.15 -2.00 2.52
N HIS A 77 8.13 -1.03 3.46
CA HIS A 77 8.89 -1.13 4.70
C HIS A 77 8.44 -2.33 5.54
N ALA A 78 7.14 -2.53 5.72
CA ALA A 78 6.58 -3.63 6.49
C ALA A 78 6.94 -5.00 5.88
N VAL A 79 6.77 -5.18 4.56
CA VAL A 79 7.10 -6.44 3.89
C VAL A 79 8.60 -6.72 3.92
N HIS A 80 9.43 -5.67 3.73
CA HIS A 80 10.88 -5.80 3.82
C HIS A 80 11.35 -6.15 5.25
N CYS A 81 10.70 -5.59 6.29
CA CYS A 81 10.95 -5.98 7.68
C CYS A 81 10.63 -7.46 7.92
N LEU A 82 9.50 -7.95 7.40
CA LEU A 82 9.11 -9.36 7.53
C LEU A 82 10.12 -10.30 6.84
N ALA A 83 10.56 -9.94 5.63
CA ALA A 83 11.47 -10.76 4.84
C ALA A 83 12.92 -10.70 5.34
N ALA A 84 13.46 -9.48 5.54
CA ALA A 84 14.88 -9.23 5.77
C ALA A 84 15.21 -8.81 7.20
N GLY A 85 14.23 -8.71 8.10
CA GLY A 85 14.42 -8.29 9.50
C GLY A 85 14.85 -6.83 9.67
N LYS A 86 14.84 -6.04 8.62
CA LYS A 86 15.16 -4.61 8.61
C LYS A 86 14.25 -3.88 7.65
N GLY A 87 14.04 -2.58 7.84
CA GLY A 87 13.24 -1.77 6.94
C GLY A 87 13.87 -1.61 5.56
N ALA A 88 13.03 -1.35 4.55
CA ALA A 88 13.48 -0.98 3.23
C ALA A 88 14.35 0.28 3.27
N ALA A 89 15.28 0.42 2.33
CA ALA A 89 16.07 1.64 2.18
C ALA A 89 15.14 2.83 1.91
N GLY A 90 15.27 3.86 2.71
CA GLY A 90 14.58 5.13 2.47
C GLY A 90 15.19 5.89 1.30
N MET A 91 14.53 6.96 0.87
CA MET A 91 15.10 7.90 -0.10
C MET A 91 16.29 8.62 0.54
N GLY A 92 17.52 8.28 0.11
CA GLY A 92 18.75 8.97 0.50
C GLY A 92 18.76 10.43 0.02
N ALA A 93 19.55 11.27 0.65
CA ALA A 93 19.75 12.63 0.16
C ALA A 93 20.64 12.63 -1.09
N LEU A 94 20.35 13.55 -2.03
CA LEU A 94 21.19 13.79 -3.19
C LEU A 94 22.48 14.50 -2.72
N THR A 95 23.64 13.99 -3.15
CA THR A 95 24.93 14.61 -2.92
C THR A 95 25.46 15.15 -4.24
N LEU A 96 25.64 16.47 -4.29
CA LEU A 96 26.11 17.19 -5.46
C LEU A 96 27.48 17.81 -5.16
N SER A 97 28.34 17.90 -6.16
CA SER A 97 29.64 18.55 -6.04
C SER A 97 29.53 20.08 -6.16
N ASN A 98 28.56 20.53 -6.97
CA ASN A 98 28.32 21.94 -7.24
C ASN A 98 26.93 22.35 -6.74
N HIS A 99 26.81 23.59 -6.28
CA HIS A 99 25.51 24.19 -5.87
C HIS A 99 24.75 23.46 -4.76
N GLN A 100 25.40 22.57 -4.01
CA GLN A 100 24.73 21.80 -2.94
C GLN A 100 24.12 22.71 -1.86
N ALA A 101 24.83 23.76 -1.47
CA ALA A 101 24.39 24.69 -0.42
C ALA A 101 23.16 25.49 -0.87
N GLU A 102 23.19 26.02 -2.09
CA GLU A 102 22.11 26.80 -2.70
C GLU A 102 20.87 25.94 -2.88
N ILE A 103 21.07 24.71 -3.39
CA ILE A 103 19.97 23.74 -3.57
C ILE A 103 19.36 23.38 -2.22
N ASN A 104 20.15 23.03 -1.22
CA ASN A 104 19.64 22.70 0.10
C ASN A 104 18.88 23.87 0.75
N GLN A 105 19.39 25.10 0.61
CA GLN A 105 18.71 26.29 1.12
C GLN A 105 17.35 26.51 0.46
N ALA A 106 17.27 26.33 -0.88
CA ALA A 106 16.03 26.46 -1.62
C ALA A 106 15.04 25.35 -1.26
N VAL A 107 15.54 24.12 -1.08
CA VAL A 107 14.78 22.95 -0.63
C VAL A 107 14.14 23.19 0.74
N GLU A 108 14.91 23.70 1.70
CA GLU A 108 14.38 24.00 3.04
C GLU A 108 13.32 25.10 3.00
N LYS A 109 13.54 26.16 2.23
CA LYS A 109 12.54 27.22 2.03
C LYS A 109 11.24 26.67 1.43
N ALA A 110 11.35 25.82 0.41
CA ALA A 110 10.18 25.20 -0.22
C ALA A 110 9.47 24.25 0.74
N ALA A 111 10.21 23.47 1.53
CA ALA A 111 9.63 22.56 2.51
C ALA A 111 8.83 23.32 3.59
N VAL A 112 9.40 24.42 4.11
CA VAL A 112 8.71 25.29 5.10
C VAL A 112 7.46 25.92 4.50
N ALA A 113 7.54 26.43 3.26
CA ALA A 113 6.39 27.01 2.57
C ALA A 113 5.25 25.98 2.34
N ALA A 114 5.61 24.69 2.21
CA ALA A 114 4.68 23.57 2.12
C ALA A 114 4.28 22.98 3.49
N GLY A 115 4.55 23.65 4.60
CA GLY A 115 4.22 23.17 5.96
C GLY A 115 5.04 21.98 6.45
N ARG A 116 6.17 21.67 5.77
CA ARG A 116 7.06 20.55 6.13
C ARG A 116 8.28 21.05 6.91
N LYS A 117 8.72 20.26 7.90
CA LYS A 117 9.89 20.62 8.74
C LYS A 117 11.22 20.48 7.99
N LYS A 118 11.31 19.60 6.98
CA LYS A 118 12.53 19.30 6.23
C LYS A 118 12.20 18.89 4.81
N GLY A 119 13.05 19.24 3.87
CA GLY A 119 12.99 18.76 2.49
C GLY A 119 13.46 17.30 2.37
N ASN A 120 13.13 16.68 1.25
CA ASN A 120 13.48 15.31 0.91
C ASN A 120 14.25 15.26 -0.43
N LEU A 121 14.61 14.05 -0.88
CA LEU A 121 15.27 13.83 -2.18
C LEU A 121 14.46 14.41 -3.34
N GLU A 122 13.14 14.28 -3.29
CA GLU A 122 12.23 14.81 -4.32
C GLU A 122 12.40 16.32 -4.47
N ASP A 123 12.41 17.02 -3.34
CA ASP A 123 12.63 18.47 -3.33
C ASP A 123 14.02 18.84 -3.88
N GLN A 124 15.05 18.04 -3.55
CA GLN A 124 16.40 18.27 -4.03
C GLN A 124 16.50 18.10 -5.55
N LEU A 125 15.94 17.02 -6.08
CA LEU A 125 15.89 16.76 -7.53
C LEU A 125 15.17 17.87 -8.27
N ARG A 126 14.03 18.35 -7.74
CA ARG A 126 13.27 19.46 -8.31
C ARG A 126 14.10 20.73 -8.38
N VAL A 127 14.61 21.20 -7.24
CA VAL A 127 15.37 22.44 -7.18
C VAL A 127 16.62 22.37 -8.05
N ALA A 128 17.29 21.23 -8.08
CA ALA A 128 18.47 21.03 -8.92
C ALA A 128 18.12 21.09 -10.43
N ASN A 129 16.98 20.57 -10.86
CA ASN A 129 16.52 20.71 -12.25
C ASN A 129 16.10 22.13 -12.60
N GLU A 130 15.42 22.84 -11.68
CA GLU A 130 15.11 24.25 -11.88
C GLU A 130 16.39 25.08 -12.03
N LEU A 131 17.41 24.81 -11.21
CA LEU A 131 18.70 25.44 -11.32
C LEU A 131 19.40 25.10 -12.64
N GLN A 132 19.43 23.81 -13.04
CA GLN A 132 19.99 23.40 -14.32
C GLN A 132 19.35 24.17 -15.48
N ARG A 133 18.02 24.27 -15.48
CA ARG A 133 17.29 25.03 -16.49
C ARG A 133 17.62 26.51 -16.44
N GLY A 134 17.77 27.09 -15.26
CA GLY A 134 18.21 28.48 -15.07
C GLY A 134 19.61 28.74 -15.65
N LEU A 135 20.56 27.83 -15.41
CA LEU A 135 21.91 27.89 -15.95
C LEU A 135 21.93 27.84 -17.49
N GLU A 136 21.11 26.98 -18.10
CA GLU A 136 20.93 26.90 -19.56
C GLU A 136 20.40 28.24 -20.13
N ILE A 137 19.40 28.83 -19.48
CA ILE A 137 18.81 30.12 -19.90
C ILE A 137 19.84 31.26 -19.81
N LEU A 138 20.73 31.22 -18.83
CA LEU A 138 21.80 32.21 -18.62
C LEU A 138 23.01 31.95 -19.50
N GLY A 139 23.03 30.89 -20.35
CA GLY A 139 24.16 30.54 -21.20
C GLY A 139 25.37 29.96 -20.45
N GLN A 140 25.17 29.45 -19.23
CA GLN A 140 26.20 28.78 -18.42
C GLN A 140 26.23 27.26 -18.72
N ASP A 141 26.44 26.92 -20.01
CA ASP A 141 26.29 25.56 -20.52
C ASP A 141 27.17 24.51 -19.83
N LYS A 142 28.40 24.91 -19.44
CA LYS A 142 29.34 24.00 -18.75
C LYS A 142 28.84 23.62 -17.35
N GLU A 143 28.32 24.56 -16.62
CA GLU A 143 27.76 24.30 -15.26
C GLU A 143 26.44 23.52 -15.34
N ALA A 144 25.60 23.87 -16.30
CA ALA A 144 24.37 23.13 -16.59
C ALA A 144 24.64 21.66 -16.94
N GLU A 145 25.66 21.40 -17.79
CA GLU A 145 26.03 20.04 -18.18
C GLU A 145 26.65 19.25 -17.03
N ALA A 146 27.46 19.91 -16.16
CA ALA A 146 28.00 19.27 -14.97
C ALA A 146 26.88 18.87 -14.00
N LEU A 147 25.93 19.77 -13.72
CA LEU A 147 24.79 19.49 -12.85
C LEU A 147 23.88 18.39 -13.44
N ARG A 148 23.68 18.37 -14.78
CA ARG A 148 22.93 17.32 -15.46
C ARG A 148 23.54 15.93 -15.22
N LYS A 149 24.87 15.81 -15.30
CA LYS A 149 25.58 14.54 -15.06
C LYS A 149 25.43 14.09 -13.60
N GLU A 150 25.55 15.01 -12.66
CA GLU A 150 25.37 14.70 -11.23
C GLU A 150 23.94 14.26 -10.92
N LEU A 151 22.94 14.92 -11.51
CA LEU A 151 21.53 14.50 -11.41
C LEU A 151 21.31 13.10 -11.99
N GLN A 152 21.90 12.79 -13.13
CA GLN A 152 21.82 11.46 -13.73
C GLN A 152 22.35 10.37 -12.80
N ILE A 153 23.52 10.61 -12.18
CA ILE A 153 24.11 9.69 -11.19
C ILE A 153 23.18 9.54 -9.99
N GLY A 154 22.60 10.64 -9.50
CA GLY A 154 21.67 10.63 -8.37
C GLY A 154 20.40 9.83 -8.67
N ILE A 155 19.82 9.98 -9.86
CA ILE A 155 18.64 9.22 -10.30
C ILE A 155 18.97 7.72 -10.45
N GLN A 156 20.14 7.38 -11.00
CA GLN A 156 20.60 6.00 -11.07
C GLN A 156 20.77 5.38 -9.68
N ALA A 157 21.40 6.10 -8.75
CA ALA A 157 21.58 5.65 -7.37
C ALA A 157 20.21 5.45 -6.67
N PHE A 158 19.27 6.34 -6.92
CA PHE A 158 17.92 6.20 -6.39
C PHE A 158 17.19 4.97 -6.98
N ALA A 159 17.22 4.78 -8.30
CA ALA A 159 16.68 3.58 -8.91
C ALA A 159 17.31 2.31 -8.33
N GLN A 160 18.64 2.31 -8.18
CA GLN A 160 19.36 1.19 -7.57
C GLN A 160 18.93 0.91 -6.13
N SER A 161 18.63 1.94 -5.33
CA SER A 161 18.13 1.74 -3.95
C SER A 161 16.75 1.06 -3.91
N ILE A 162 15.90 1.35 -4.90
CA ILE A 162 14.60 0.68 -5.06
C ILE A 162 14.81 -0.79 -5.40
N LEU A 163 15.66 -1.08 -6.40
CA LEU A 163 15.98 -2.47 -6.78
C LEU A 163 16.60 -3.25 -5.63
N SER A 164 17.51 -2.65 -4.89
CA SER A 164 18.13 -3.30 -3.71
C SER A 164 17.12 -3.61 -2.61
N SER A 165 16.04 -2.84 -2.51
CA SER A 165 14.94 -3.17 -1.59
C SER A 165 14.12 -4.37 -2.09
N GLU A 166 13.85 -4.47 -3.39
CA GLU A 166 13.20 -5.66 -3.98
C GLU A 166 14.10 -6.90 -3.87
N GLU A 167 15.38 -6.78 -4.22
CA GLU A 167 16.39 -7.83 -4.11
C GLU A 167 16.51 -8.35 -2.66
N GLY A 168 16.51 -7.44 -1.68
CA GLY A 168 16.55 -7.79 -0.26
C GLY A 168 15.38 -8.64 0.20
N ILE A 169 14.21 -8.53 -0.43
CA ILE A 169 13.07 -9.41 -0.16
C ILE A 169 13.28 -10.79 -0.77
N ILE A 170 13.68 -10.87 -2.05
CA ILE A 170 13.78 -12.16 -2.75
C ILE A 170 14.99 -13.00 -2.29
N THR A 171 16.05 -12.35 -1.81
CA THR A 171 17.27 -13.02 -1.30
C THR A 171 17.19 -13.34 0.19
N ALA A 172 16.11 -13.00 0.87
CA ALA A 172 15.87 -13.34 2.27
C ALA A 172 15.77 -14.86 2.48
N GLU A 173 15.93 -15.32 3.72
CA GLU A 173 15.71 -16.70 4.11
C GLU A 173 14.33 -17.19 3.64
N GLU A 174 14.25 -18.43 3.15
CA GLU A 174 13.06 -18.98 2.48
C GLU A 174 11.78 -18.83 3.33
N ASP A 175 11.83 -19.28 4.59
CA ASP A 175 10.67 -19.21 5.49
C ASP A 175 10.18 -17.76 5.70
N LYS A 176 11.11 -16.82 5.88
CA LYS A 176 10.78 -15.40 6.08
C LYS A 176 10.23 -14.76 4.80
N ARG A 177 10.84 -15.10 3.65
CA ARG A 177 10.36 -14.64 2.34
C ARG A 177 8.94 -15.14 2.08
N GLU A 178 8.68 -16.44 2.31
CA GLU A 178 7.34 -17.00 2.16
C GLU A 178 6.33 -16.34 3.12
N GLN A 179 6.69 -16.14 4.38
CA GLN A 179 5.85 -15.45 5.35
C GLN A 179 5.53 -14.03 4.89
N ALA A 180 6.52 -13.28 4.41
CA ALA A 180 6.35 -11.91 3.95
C ALA A 180 5.39 -11.83 2.75
N PHE A 181 5.57 -12.70 1.74
CA PHE A 181 4.68 -12.75 0.58
C PHE A 181 3.29 -13.28 0.94
N ASN A 182 3.15 -14.29 1.79
CA ASN A 182 1.86 -14.78 2.24
C ASN A 182 1.08 -13.69 3.00
N THR A 183 1.77 -12.90 3.82
CA THR A 183 1.16 -11.76 4.51
C THR A 183 0.70 -10.68 3.52
N LEU A 184 1.53 -10.35 2.52
CA LEU A 184 1.18 -9.40 1.46
C LEU A 184 -0.02 -9.88 0.63
N VAL A 185 -0.03 -11.15 0.23
CA VAL A 185 -1.16 -11.78 -0.50
C VAL A 185 -2.44 -11.70 0.34
N THR A 186 -2.37 -12.08 1.63
CA THR A 186 -3.51 -12.00 2.53
C THR A 186 -4.02 -10.57 2.68
N PHE A 187 -3.10 -9.60 2.79
CA PHE A 187 -3.43 -8.17 2.81
C PHE A 187 -4.20 -7.76 1.55
N LEU A 188 -3.68 -8.03 0.36
CA LEU A 188 -4.32 -7.66 -0.91
C LEU A 188 -5.67 -8.37 -1.10
N MET A 189 -5.76 -9.65 -0.76
CA MET A 189 -6.99 -10.43 -0.85
C MET A 189 -8.09 -9.93 0.08
N SER A 190 -7.74 -9.34 1.22
CA SER A 190 -8.71 -8.72 2.14
C SER A 190 -9.50 -7.57 1.48
N PHE A 191 -8.91 -6.88 0.53
CA PHE A 191 -9.55 -5.83 -0.27
C PHE A 191 -10.22 -6.36 -1.54
N ALA A 192 -9.60 -7.34 -2.21
CA ALA A 192 -10.02 -7.83 -3.51
C ALA A 192 -11.24 -8.77 -3.47
N SER A 193 -11.53 -9.38 -2.32
CA SER A 193 -12.67 -10.30 -2.14
C SER A 193 -14.00 -9.54 -2.11
N ARG A 194 -14.47 -9.10 -3.28
CA ARG A 194 -15.71 -8.34 -3.47
C ARG A 194 -16.69 -9.07 -4.37
N THR A 195 -17.97 -8.87 -4.13
CA THR A 195 -19.03 -9.43 -4.99
C THR A 195 -19.07 -8.71 -6.33
N GLY A 196 -19.47 -9.42 -7.40
CA GLY A 196 -19.56 -8.88 -8.76
C GLY A 196 -20.57 -7.76 -8.98
N VAL A 197 -21.35 -7.41 -7.96
CA VAL A 197 -22.31 -6.28 -7.98
C VAL A 197 -21.70 -4.97 -7.47
N ARG A 198 -20.44 -5.01 -7.02
CA ARG A 198 -19.69 -3.84 -6.55
C ARG A 198 -18.73 -3.37 -7.64
N ASP A 199 -18.35 -2.09 -7.58
CA ASP A 199 -17.28 -1.57 -8.42
C ASP A 199 -15.96 -2.33 -8.17
N ARG A 200 -15.09 -2.35 -9.19
CA ARG A 200 -13.75 -2.91 -9.06
C ARG A 200 -12.99 -2.20 -7.95
N LEU A 201 -12.22 -2.95 -7.20
CA LEU A 201 -11.23 -2.38 -6.29
C LEU A 201 -10.28 -1.47 -7.08
N ASN A 202 -10.00 -0.29 -6.54
CA ASN A 202 -8.93 0.56 -7.04
C ASN A 202 -7.76 0.50 -6.06
N ILE A 203 -6.56 0.16 -6.54
CA ILE A 203 -5.32 0.24 -5.79
C ILE A 203 -4.50 1.39 -6.35
N PHE A 204 -4.20 2.35 -5.50
CA PHE A 204 -3.29 3.45 -5.75
C PHE A 204 -2.02 3.26 -4.94
N THR A 205 -0.88 3.64 -5.50
CA THR A 205 0.37 3.66 -4.76
C THR A 205 1.23 4.86 -5.12
N THR A 206 1.96 5.36 -4.14
CA THR A 206 3.02 6.35 -4.33
C THR A 206 4.39 5.71 -4.48
N ASN A 207 4.48 4.37 -4.35
CA ASN A 207 5.73 3.64 -4.37
C ASN A 207 6.23 3.42 -5.79
N TYR A 208 7.52 3.51 -5.97
CA TYR A 208 8.21 3.26 -7.23
C TYR A 208 8.56 1.79 -7.44
N ASP A 209 8.63 1.00 -6.35
CA ASP A 209 8.87 -0.44 -6.39
C ASP A 209 7.68 -1.21 -6.98
N ARG A 210 7.88 -2.50 -7.27
CA ARG A 210 6.87 -3.37 -7.90
C ARG A 210 6.32 -4.42 -6.94
N LEU A 211 6.35 -4.13 -5.64
CA LEU A 211 5.93 -5.06 -4.60
C LEU A 211 4.44 -5.43 -4.70
N ILE A 212 3.59 -4.44 -5.00
CA ILE A 212 2.14 -4.67 -5.16
C ILE A 212 1.88 -5.55 -6.39
N GLU A 213 2.59 -5.30 -7.48
CA GLU A 213 2.49 -6.10 -8.70
C GLU A 213 2.89 -7.57 -8.42
N ALA A 214 4.02 -7.79 -7.75
CA ALA A 214 4.47 -9.13 -7.36
C ALA A 214 3.47 -9.83 -6.43
N GLY A 215 2.96 -9.13 -5.42
CA GLY A 215 1.94 -9.65 -4.52
C GLY A 215 0.61 -9.96 -5.20
N ALA A 216 0.21 -9.13 -6.16
CA ALA A 216 -1.01 -9.33 -6.95
C ALA A 216 -0.90 -10.55 -7.87
N GLU A 217 0.24 -10.77 -8.52
CA GLU A 217 0.47 -11.97 -9.34
C GLU A 217 0.39 -13.24 -8.50
N LEU A 218 1.02 -13.25 -7.32
CA LEU A 218 0.94 -14.37 -6.38
C LEU A 218 -0.50 -14.59 -5.84
N ALA A 219 -1.26 -13.52 -5.67
CA ALA A 219 -2.65 -13.58 -5.25
C ALA A 219 -3.62 -13.99 -6.38
N GLY A 220 -3.15 -14.13 -7.62
CA GLY A 220 -3.99 -14.39 -8.79
C GLY A 220 -4.87 -13.20 -9.18
N LEU A 221 -4.49 -11.98 -8.81
CA LEU A 221 -5.21 -10.76 -9.19
C LEU A 221 -4.81 -10.28 -10.58
N HIS A 222 -5.78 -9.81 -11.33
CA HIS A 222 -5.58 -9.18 -12.64
C HIS A 222 -5.53 -7.67 -12.49
N LEU A 223 -4.34 -7.10 -12.55
CA LEU A 223 -4.15 -5.65 -12.48
C LEU A 223 -4.50 -5.00 -13.82
N LEU A 224 -5.52 -4.15 -13.83
CA LEU A 224 -5.84 -3.25 -14.93
C LEU A 224 -5.13 -1.92 -14.72
N ASP A 225 -4.04 -1.72 -15.42
CA ASP A 225 -3.32 -0.46 -15.47
C ASP A 225 -3.52 0.24 -16.84
N ARG A 226 -2.89 1.38 -17.03
CA ARG A 226 -2.94 2.11 -18.30
C ARG A 226 -1.97 1.62 -19.36
N PHE A 227 -1.30 0.49 -19.15
CA PHE A 227 -0.35 -0.07 -20.09
C PHE A 227 -0.96 -1.13 -20.99
N LEU A 228 -0.62 -1.10 -22.27
CA LEU A 228 -1.07 -2.06 -23.28
C LEU A 228 0.13 -2.69 -23.97
N GLY A 229 0.20 -4.01 -23.99
CA GLY A 229 1.27 -4.84 -24.56
C GLY A 229 1.84 -5.78 -23.51
N ASN A 230 2.78 -6.66 -23.92
CA ASN A 230 3.34 -7.68 -23.02
C ASN A 230 4.82 -7.44 -22.69
N LEU A 231 5.67 -7.25 -23.72
CA LEU A 231 7.13 -7.12 -23.49
C LEU A 231 7.54 -5.68 -23.20
N MET A 232 7.00 -4.73 -23.94
CA MET A 232 7.28 -3.30 -23.83
C MET A 232 5.98 -2.52 -23.85
N PRO A 233 5.12 -2.68 -22.84
CA PRO A 233 3.81 -2.04 -22.79
C PRO A 233 3.91 -0.53 -22.93
N ILE A 234 2.94 0.05 -23.64
CA ILE A 234 2.85 1.49 -23.87
C ILE A 234 1.68 2.06 -23.07
N PHE A 235 1.89 3.20 -22.44
CA PHE A 235 0.86 3.91 -21.69
C PHE A 235 -0.23 4.45 -22.61
N ARG A 236 -1.50 4.24 -22.24
CA ARG A 236 -2.69 4.72 -22.98
C ARG A 236 -3.72 5.28 -22.02
N SER A 237 -4.12 6.54 -22.24
CA SER A 237 -5.07 7.23 -21.37
C SER A 237 -6.44 6.53 -21.29
N SER A 238 -6.91 5.92 -22.38
CA SER A 238 -8.20 5.23 -22.44
C SER A 238 -8.20 3.80 -21.90
N ARG A 239 -7.05 3.28 -21.40
CA ARG A 239 -6.95 1.86 -21.04
C ARG A 239 -7.85 1.47 -19.85
N LEU A 240 -8.09 2.37 -18.88
CA LEU A 240 -8.95 2.10 -17.73
C LEU A 240 -10.46 2.13 -18.05
N ASP A 241 -10.84 2.57 -19.24
CA ASP A 241 -12.24 2.48 -19.72
C ASP A 241 -12.62 1.03 -20.09
N LEU A 242 -11.63 0.15 -20.19
CA LEU A 242 -11.82 -1.27 -20.46
C LEU A 242 -11.97 -2.05 -19.16
N ASP A 243 -12.71 -3.16 -19.21
CA ASP A 243 -12.87 -4.09 -18.10
C ASP A 243 -12.84 -5.54 -18.61
N MET A 244 -12.64 -6.50 -17.71
CA MET A 244 -12.58 -7.93 -18.04
C MET A 244 -13.88 -8.62 -17.71
N HIS A 245 -14.44 -9.26 -18.74
CA HIS A 245 -15.67 -10.04 -18.65
C HIS A 245 -15.48 -11.41 -19.30
N TYR A 246 -16.27 -12.38 -18.92
CA TYR A 246 -16.31 -13.69 -19.58
C TYR A 246 -17.74 -14.12 -19.91
N ASN A 247 -17.89 -14.88 -21.00
CA ASN A 247 -19.14 -15.50 -21.38
C ASN A 247 -19.04 -17.02 -21.13
N PRO A 248 -19.76 -17.57 -20.17
CA PRO A 248 -19.78 -19.03 -19.95
C PRO A 248 -20.27 -19.76 -21.21
N PRO A 249 -19.63 -20.87 -21.64
CA PRO A 249 -20.07 -21.65 -22.78
C PRO A 249 -21.54 -22.15 -22.60
N GLY A 250 -22.34 -22.03 -23.65
CA GLY A 250 -23.74 -22.49 -23.66
C GLY A 250 -24.73 -21.60 -22.91
N ILE A 251 -24.31 -20.57 -22.22
CA ILE A 251 -25.18 -19.61 -21.53
C ILE A 251 -25.33 -18.36 -22.39
N ARG A 252 -26.56 -18.07 -22.83
CA ARG A 252 -26.90 -16.80 -23.47
C ARG A 252 -27.35 -15.82 -22.39
N GLY A 253 -26.75 -14.66 -22.31
CA GLY A 253 -27.07 -13.64 -21.33
C GLY A 253 -26.01 -12.54 -21.26
N GLU A 254 -26.09 -11.71 -20.24
CA GLU A 254 -25.09 -10.65 -20.02
C GLU A 254 -23.72 -11.23 -19.66
N PRO A 255 -22.63 -10.64 -20.16
CA PRO A 255 -21.28 -11.01 -19.77
C PRO A 255 -21.11 -10.93 -18.24
N ARG A 256 -20.42 -11.90 -17.66
CA ARG A 256 -20.13 -11.91 -16.22
C ARG A 256 -18.79 -11.23 -15.97
N TYR A 257 -18.73 -10.49 -14.87
CA TYR A 257 -17.48 -9.93 -14.40
C TYR A 257 -16.49 -11.03 -14.01
N LEU A 258 -15.28 -10.96 -14.52
CA LEU A 258 -14.18 -11.80 -14.05
C LEU A 258 -13.82 -11.38 -12.63
N GLU A 259 -13.73 -12.35 -11.72
CA GLU A 259 -13.28 -12.10 -10.34
C GLU A 259 -11.78 -11.80 -10.30
N GLY A 260 -11.31 -11.15 -9.22
CA GLY A 260 -9.91 -10.83 -9.02
C GLY A 260 -9.37 -9.71 -9.92
N VAL A 261 -10.22 -9.00 -10.67
CA VAL A 261 -9.80 -7.86 -11.47
C VAL A 261 -9.79 -6.59 -10.62
N THR A 262 -8.66 -5.88 -10.63
CA THR A 262 -8.42 -4.69 -9.82
C THR A 262 -7.81 -3.59 -10.69
N ARG A 263 -8.30 -2.36 -10.59
CA ARG A 263 -7.68 -1.20 -11.22
C ARG A 263 -6.45 -0.79 -10.42
N PHE A 264 -5.34 -0.56 -11.11
CA PHE A 264 -4.06 -0.27 -10.48
C PHE A 264 -3.42 0.99 -11.05
N THR A 265 -3.05 1.94 -10.18
CA THR A 265 -2.49 3.23 -10.58
C THR A 265 -1.31 3.61 -9.68
N LYS A 266 -0.13 3.80 -10.27
CA LYS A 266 1.06 4.33 -9.61
C LYS A 266 1.12 5.83 -9.81
N LEU A 267 0.81 6.59 -8.74
CA LEU A 267 0.64 8.05 -8.81
C LEU A 267 1.94 8.80 -9.10
N HIS A 268 3.08 8.24 -8.73
CA HIS A 268 4.39 8.87 -8.87
C HIS A 268 5.28 8.20 -9.93
N GLY A 269 4.73 7.26 -10.72
CA GLY A 269 5.51 6.48 -11.67
C GLY A 269 6.09 5.21 -11.06
N SER A 270 7.06 4.60 -11.73
CA SER A 270 7.66 3.32 -11.34
C SER A 270 9.10 3.19 -11.84
N VAL A 271 9.88 2.37 -11.15
CA VAL A 271 11.28 2.09 -11.51
C VAL A 271 11.42 1.47 -12.91
N ASP A 272 10.37 0.86 -13.43
CA ASP A 272 10.31 0.23 -14.75
C ASP A 272 9.59 1.06 -15.83
N TRP A 273 9.23 2.33 -15.53
CA TRP A 273 8.63 3.24 -16.51
C TRP A 273 9.66 4.15 -17.12
N MET A 274 9.59 4.35 -18.41
CA MET A 274 10.54 5.17 -19.17
C MET A 274 9.84 6.01 -20.22
N GLN A 275 10.25 7.27 -20.33
CA GLN A 275 9.82 8.15 -21.39
C GLN A 275 10.65 7.92 -22.65
N THR A 276 10.02 7.53 -23.74
CA THR A 276 10.64 7.31 -25.07
C THR A 276 10.01 8.25 -26.08
N GLY A 277 10.69 9.36 -26.38
CA GLY A 277 10.12 10.40 -27.25
C GLY A 277 8.84 10.99 -26.66
N LYS A 278 7.69 10.76 -27.30
CA LYS A 278 6.36 11.20 -26.83
C LYS A 278 5.59 10.12 -26.08
N ASP A 279 6.09 8.90 -26.08
CA ASP A 279 5.43 7.76 -25.45
C ASP A 279 6.06 7.44 -24.10
N ILE A 280 5.26 6.86 -23.22
CA ILE A 280 5.72 6.26 -21.99
C ILE A 280 5.61 4.75 -22.14
N ARG A 281 6.69 4.05 -21.83
CA ARG A 281 6.79 2.60 -21.91
C ARG A 281 7.17 2.00 -20.58
N ARG A 282 6.66 0.81 -20.32
CA ARG A 282 7.16 -0.05 -19.26
C ARG A 282 8.10 -1.06 -19.87
N PHE A 283 9.29 -1.23 -19.31
CA PHE A 283 10.23 -2.23 -19.79
C PHE A 283 10.21 -3.47 -18.89
N GLY A 284 10.52 -4.62 -19.49
CA GLY A 284 10.45 -5.92 -18.83
C GLY A 284 11.59 -6.13 -17.83
N LEU A 285 11.47 -5.51 -16.65
CA LEU A 285 12.42 -5.63 -15.56
C LEU A 285 11.95 -6.71 -14.59
N PRO A 286 12.69 -7.81 -14.35
CA PRO A 286 12.32 -8.82 -13.36
C PRO A 286 12.24 -8.21 -11.94
N PHE A 287 11.28 -8.67 -11.12
CA PHE A 287 11.24 -8.28 -9.71
C PHE A 287 12.51 -8.78 -9.00
N GLY A 288 13.18 -7.87 -8.28
CA GLY A 288 14.46 -8.15 -7.63
C GLY A 288 15.66 -8.17 -8.59
N ALA A 289 15.57 -7.54 -9.76
CA ALA A 289 16.74 -7.34 -10.63
C ALA A 289 17.80 -6.52 -9.90
N ASP A 290 19.06 -6.90 -10.07
CA ASP A 290 20.23 -6.25 -9.46
C ASP A 290 20.57 -4.89 -10.11
N SER A 291 20.20 -4.70 -11.40
CA SER A 291 20.46 -3.46 -12.14
C SER A 291 19.43 -3.23 -13.24
N ILE A 292 19.19 -1.96 -13.59
CA ILE A 292 18.36 -1.55 -14.73
C ILE A 292 19.14 -1.51 -16.03
N GLU A 293 20.45 -1.36 -15.99
CA GLU A 293 21.30 -1.06 -17.16
C GLU A 293 21.15 -2.06 -18.31
N PRO A 294 21.11 -3.39 -18.11
CA PRO A 294 20.93 -4.34 -19.19
C PRO A 294 19.63 -4.15 -19.98
N TYR A 295 18.62 -3.57 -19.33
CA TYR A 295 17.27 -3.43 -19.88
C TYR A 295 17.05 -2.07 -20.58
N LEU A 296 17.93 -1.09 -20.36
CA LEU A 296 17.84 0.22 -21.02
C LEU A 296 18.02 0.17 -22.53
N ASN A 297 18.67 -0.87 -23.04
CA ASN A 297 18.90 -1.10 -24.46
C ASN A 297 17.87 -2.07 -25.08
N ALA A 298 16.76 -2.34 -24.40
CA ALA A 298 15.73 -3.24 -24.92
C ALA A 298 15.14 -2.72 -26.25
N PRO A 299 14.77 -3.61 -27.19
CA PRO A 299 14.16 -3.20 -28.46
C PRO A 299 12.93 -2.31 -28.24
N GLY A 300 12.89 -1.15 -28.92
CA GLY A 300 11.80 -0.19 -28.84
C GLY A 300 12.01 0.93 -27.82
N LEU A 301 13.09 0.90 -27.01
CA LEU A 301 13.46 2.01 -26.12
C LEU A 301 14.36 3.04 -26.83
N GLY A 302 15.09 2.64 -27.88
CA GLY A 302 16.09 3.46 -28.52
C GLY A 302 17.31 3.69 -27.62
N GLU A 303 18.11 4.70 -27.93
CA GLU A 303 19.19 5.15 -27.03
C GLU A 303 18.56 5.87 -25.83
N THR A 304 18.46 5.19 -24.69
CA THR A 304 17.86 5.71 -23.47
C THR A 304 18.89 5.81 -22.35
N THR A 305 18.74 6.83 -21.54
CA THR A 305 19.55 7.07 -20.34
C THR A 305 18.66 7.04 -19.11
N ALA A 306 19.23 6.81 -17.95
CA ALA A 306 18.52 6.80 -16.68
C ALA A 306 17.70 8.08 -16.40
N ASN A 307 18.06 9.22 -17.02
CA ASN A 307 17.29 10.48 -16.92
C ASN A 307 15.87 10.40 -17.49
N ARG A 308 15.55 9.35 -18.25
CA ARG A 308 14.20 9.13 -18.79
C ARG A 308 13.37 8.17 -17.96
N LEU A 309 13.92 7.65 -16.88
CA LEU A 309 13.16 6.87 -15.91
C LEU A 309 12.09 7.76 -15.27
N MET A 310 10.89 7.24 -15.20
CA MET A 310 9.76 7.93 -14.60
C MET A 310 9.60 7.54 -13.11
N ILE A 311 10.71 7.62 -12.39
CA ILE A 311 10.75 7.59 -10.93
C ILE A 311 10.89 9.02 -10.39
N TYR A 312 10.41 9.97 -11.16
CA TYR A 312 10.65 11.37 -10.92
C TYR A 312 9.62 11.92 -9.95
N PRO A 313 9.98 12.10 -8.70
CA PRO A 313 9.18 12.87 -7.78
C PRO A 313 9.56 14.33 -7.95
N ASN A 314 8.99 14.98 -8.93
CA ASN A 314 9.24 16.39 -9.06
C ASN A 314 8.31 17.15 -8.12
N ALA A 315 8.86 17.90 -7.21
CA ALA A 315 8.11 18.68 -6.24
C ALA A 315 7.59 20.04 -6.81
N ALA A 316 7.81 20.31 -8.09
CA ALA A 316 7.01 21.28 -8.82
C ALA A 316 5.62 20.66 -9.15
N LYS A 317 5.07 19.94 -8.19
CA LYS A 317 3.82 19.17 -8.31
C LYS A 317 2.67 19.98 -8.91
N ASP A 318 2.63 21.29 -8.72
CA ASP A 318 1.62 22.14 -9.32
C ASP A 318 1.73 22.26 -10.86
N ARG A 319 2.93 22.05 -11.42
CA ARG A 319 3.12 22.04 -12.88
C ARG A 319 3.07 20.65 -13.49
N GLU A 320 3.50 19.64 -12.76
CA GLU A 320 3.70 18.29 -13.28
C GLU A 320 2.50 17.37 -13.11
N THR A 321 1.67 17.58 -12.09
CA THR A 321 0.33 16.97 -12.09
C THR A 321 -0.52 17.47 -13.27
N ALA A 322 -0.10 18.57 -13.90
CA ALA A 322 -0.65 19.04 -15.17
C ALA A 322 0.00 18.38 -16.39
N ASP A 323 1.16 17.70 -16.23
CA ASP A 323 1.88 17.07 -17.33
C ASP A 323 1.50 15.59 -17.46
N TYR A 324 1.47 15.12 -18.69
CA TYR A 324 1.25 13.72 -19.04
C TYR A 324 2.44 12.86 -18.57
N PRO A 325 2.23 11.72 -17.86
CA PRO A 325 0.95 11.05 -17.60
C PRO A 325 0.30 11.42 -16.26
N TYR A 326 0.93 12.22 -15.42
CA TYR A 326 0.54 12.46 -14.03
C TYR A 326 -0.88 13.03 -13.92
N VAL A 327 -1.26 13.94 -14.83
CA VAL A 327 -2.63 14.47 -14.89
C VAL A 327 -3.69 13.38 -15.00
N GLU A 328 -3.40 12.31 -15.75
CA GLU A 328 -4.31 11.17 -15.89
C GLU A 328 -4.37 10.34 -14.61
N LEU A 329 -3.20 10.10 -13.97
CA LEU A 329 -3.09 9.30 -12.75
C LEU A 329 -3.80 9.96 -11.57
N PHE A 330 -3.64 11.27 -11.38
CA PHE A 330 -4.35 12.01 -10.34
C PHE A 330 -5.85 12.19 -10.63
N ARG A 331 -6.23 12.28 -11.91
CA ARG A 331 -7.64 12.25 -12.31
C ARG A 331 -8.29 10.92 -11.96
N ASP A 332 -7.57 9.79 -12.14
CA ASP A 332 -8.06 8.47 -11.74
C ASP A 332 -8.30 8.38 -10.23
N LEU A 333 -7.38 8.92 -9.43
CA LEU A 333 -7.56 8.98 -7.98
C LEU A 333 -8.82 9.77 -7.62
N ALA A 334 -8.95 11.01 -8.13
CA ALA A 334 -10.10 11.84 -7.83
C ALA A 334 -11.42 11.21 -8.31
N ALA A 335 -11.43 10.63 -9.52
CA ALA A 335 -12.60 9.96 -10.08
C ALA A 335 -13.02 8.72 -9.29
N ALA A 336 -12.06 8.01 -8.66
CA ALA A 336 -12.34 6.83 -7.87
C ALA A 336 -12.89 7.17 -6.47
N VAL A 337 -12.35 8.22 -5.81
CA VAL A 337 -12.65 8.47 -4.40
C VAL A 337 -13.67 9.57 -4.17
N CYS A 338 -13.78 10.57 -5.06
CA CYS A 338 -14.75 11.67 -4.94
C CYS A 338 -16.14 11.28 -5.50
N ARG A 339 -16.70 10.20 -4.97
CA ARG A 339 -18.01 9.64 -5.38
C ARG A 339 -18.81 9.29 -4.13
N PRO A 340 -20.15 9.36 -4.17
CA PRO A 340 -20.98 8.89 -3.06
C PRO A 340 -20.68 7.41 -2.75
N ASN A 341 -20.80 7.02 -1.47
CA ASN A 341 -20.56 5.66 -0.98
C ASN A 341 -19.13 5.12 -1.26
N SER A 342 -18.14 6.02 -1.31
CA SER A 342 -16.74 5.66 -1.46
C SER A 342 -16.05 5.49 -0.11
N THR A 343 -15.20 4.46 -0.01
CA THR A 343 -14.26 4.28 1.09
C THR A 343 -12.84 4.28 0.55
N LEU A 344 -12.00 5.15 1.09
CA LEU A 344 -10.56 5.17 0.86
C LEU A 344 -9.85 4.62 2.09
N VAL A 345 -9.06 3.58 1.92
CA VAL A 345 -8.17 3.06 2.95
C VAL A 345 -6.74 3.45 2.61
N THR A 346 -6.04 4.10 3.52
CA THR A 346 -4.61 4.39 3.35
C THR A 346 -3.80 3.44 4.23
N TYR A 347 -2.73 2.85 3.70
CA TYR A 347 -1.78 2.04 4.47
C TYR A 347 -0.36 2.59 4.31
N GLY A 348 0.23 2.97 5.44
CA GLY A 348 1.60 3.51 5.50
C GLY A 348 1.80 4.81 4.71
N TYR A 349 0.76 5.63 4.60
CA TYR A 349 0.78 6.95 3.98
C TYR A 349 0.94 8.03 5.06
N SER A 350 1.99 8.85 4.93
CA SER A 350 2.38 9.83 5.94
C SER A 350 1.73 11.21 5.78
N PHE A 351 0.77 11.38 4.88
CA PHE A 351 0.13 12.67 4.54
C PHE A 351 1.12 13.77 4.17
N GLY A 352 2.24 13.40 3.56
CA GLY A 352 3.27 14.33 3.08
C GLY A 352 3.01 14.91 1.70
N ASP A 353 2.06 14.37 0.93
CA ASP A 353 1.73 14.82 -0.42
C ASP A 353 0.45 15.65 -0.44
N GLU A 354 0.62 16.96 -0.68
CA GLU A 354 -0.49 17.91 -0.66
C GLU A 354 -1.51 17.69 -1.79
N HIS A 355 -1.09 17.14 -2.95
CA HIS A 355 -2.02 16.83 -4.05
C HIS A 355 -2.97 15.70 -3.67
N ILE A 356 -2.45 14.65 -3.04
CA ILE A 356 -3.27 13.56 -2.52
C ILE A 356 -4.16 14.06 -1.38
N ASN A 357 -3.60 14.87 -0.46
CA ASN A 357 -4.35 15.43 0.66
C ASN A 357 -5.52 16.31 0.18
N ARG A 358 -5.32 17.07 -0.91
CA ARG A 358 -6.39 17.87 -1.52
C ARG A 358 -7.52 17.00 -2.03
N VAL A 359 -7.21 15.93 -2.76
CA VAL A 359 -8.23 14.97 -3.23
C VAL A 359 -8.96 14.31 -2.05
N ILE A 360 -8.26 13.97 -0.97
CA ILE A 360 -8.88 13.42 0.24
C ILE A 360 -9.82 14.45 0.89
N ARG A 361 -9.42 15.72 0.99
CA ARG A 361 -10.31 16.80 1.47
C ARG A 361 -11.56 16.93 0.62
N ASP A 362 -11.42 16.92 -0.70
CA ASP A 362 -12.55 16.98 -1.64
C ASP A 362 -13.48 15.77 -1.47
N MET A 363 -12.93 14.56 -1.33
CA MET A 363 -13.70 13.34 -1.03
C MET A 363 -14.55 13.51 0.24
N LEU A 364 -13.96 14.02 1.33
CA LEU A 364 -14.64 14.18 2.61
C LEU A 364 -15.72 15.28 2.61
N THR A 365 -15.83 16.09 1.55
CA THR A 365 -16.99 17.00 1.37
C THR A 365 -18.28 16.24 1.08
N ILE A 366 -18.19 14.99 0.61
CA ILE A 366 -19.33 14.12 0.28
C ILE A 366 -19.69 13.32 1.56
N PRO A 367 -20.91 13.49 2.13
CA PRO A 367 -21.25 12.92 3.44
C PRO A 367 -21.19 11.39 3.55
N SER A 368 -21.39 10.69 2.43
CA SER A 368 -21.38 9.21 2.38
C SER A 368 -20.00 8.59 2.15
N THR A 369 -18.93 9.40 2.13
CA THR A 369 -17.56 8.89 1.98
C THR A 369 -16.91 8.62 3.34
N HIS A 370 -15.93 7.71 3.36
CA HIS A 370 -15.19 7.39 4.57
C HIS A 370 -13.70 7.20 4.27
N LEU A 371 -12.86 7.75 5.14
CA LEU A 371 -11.41 7.59 5.13
C LEU A 371 -10.99 6.66 6.27
N VAL A 372 -10.23 5.62 5.96
CA VAL A 372 -9.57 4.76 6.96
C VAL A 372 -8.07 4.99 6.86
N VAL A 373 -7.46 5.44 7.94
CA VAL A 373 -6.01 5.67 8.02
C VAL A 373 -5.38 4.55 8.84
N ILE A 374 -4.47 3.79 8.22
CA ILE A 374 -3.72 2.70 8.86
C ILE A 374 -2.23 3.05 8.74
N SER A 375 -1.56 3.25 9.88
CA SER A 375 -0.14 3.61 9.92
C SER A 375 0.56 3.01 11.13
N TYR A 376 1.75 2.46 10.92
CA TYR A 376 2.56 1.89 11.99
C TYR A 376 2.95 2.91 13.06
N ASP A 377 3.17 4.16 12.66
CA ASP A 377 3.49 5.28 13.54
C ASP A 377 3.10 6.63 12.91
N ASP A 378 3.24 7.70 13.68
CA ASP A 378 3.12 9.09 13.21
C ASP A 378 4.23 9.96 13.81
N PRO A 379 5.52 9.70 13.48
CA PRO A 379 6.66 10.34 14.14
C PRO A 379 6.73 11.85 13.92
N LEU A 380 6.07 12.36 12.89
CA LEU A 380 6.02 13.79 12.55
C LEU A 380 4.72 14.47 12.99
N GLY A 381 3.77 13.70 13.54
CA GLY A 381 2.44 14.19 13.95
C GLY A 381 1.56 14.64 12.79
N ARG A 382 1.89 14.31 11.54
CA ARG A 382 1.17 14.79 10.35
C ARG A 382 -0.20 14.14 10.19
N ILE A 383 -0.31 12.87 10.54
CA ILE A 383 -1.59 12.15 10.44
C ILE A 383 -2.59 12.79 11.38
N MET A 384 -2.20 12.99 12.64
CA MET A 384 -3.07 13.61 13.65
C MET A 384 -3.37 15.07 13.32
N GLN A 385 -2.37 15.84 12.87
CA GLN A 385 -2.58 17.21 12.41
C GLN A 385 -3.59 17.26 11.25
N THR A 386 -3.42 16.41 10.24
CA THR A 386 -4.35 16.36 9.09
C THR A 386 -5.75 15.94 9.52
N TYR A 387 -5.88 14.98 10.43
CA TYR A 387 -7.17 14.57 11.00
C TYR A 387 -7.90 15.74 11.65
N GLU A 388 -7.20 16.53 12.45
CA GLU A 388 -7.76 17.72 13.12
C GLU A 388 -8.15 18.81 12.12
N GLU A 389 -7.27 19.09 11.14
CA GLU A 389 -7.50 20.10 10.10
C GLU A 389 -8.68 19.75 9.18
N MET A 390 -8.89 18.48 8.87
CA MET A 390 -10.01 18.03 8.03
C MET A 390 -11.37 18.25 8.71
N GLY A 391 -11.44 18.22 10.06
CA GLY A 391 -12.65 18.55 10.82
C GLY A 391 -13.85 17.64 10.52
N ARG A 392 -13.61 16.39 10.08
CA ARG A 392 -14.66 15.42 9.70
C ARG A 392 -14.55 14.12 10.49
N PRO A 393 -14.58 14.14 11.83
CA PRO A 393 -14.28 12.98 12.65
C PRO A 393 -15.23 11.79 12.41
N SER A 394 -16.50 12.04 12.05
CA SER A 394 -17.46 10.96 11.74
C SER A 394 -17.15 10.18 10.46
N GLN A 395 -16.39 10.79 9.53
CA GLN A 395 -16.01 10.19 8.26
C GLN A 395 -14.59 9.62 8.26
N ILE A 396 -13.87 9.65 9.41
CA ILE A 396 -12.48 9.23 9.51
C ILE A 396 -12.32 8.17 10.60
N SER A 397 -11.71 7.04 10.23
CA SER A 397 -11.24 6.00 11.15
C SER A 397 -9.72 6.01 11.20
N LEU A 398 -9.15 5.81 12.39
CA LEU A 398 -7.70 5.80 12.63
C LEU A 398 -7.29 4.48 13.26
N LEU A 399 -6.29 3.82 12.71
CA LEU A 399 -5.58 2.66 13.23
C LEU A 399 -4.08 2.98 13.19
N ILE A 400 -3.56 3.61 14.22
CA ILE A 400 -2.16 4.07 14.26
C ILE A 400 -1.46 3.37 15.42
N GLY A 401 -0.30 2.82 15.16
CA GLY A 401 0.53 2.15 16.14
C GLY A 401 0.81 0.68 15.81
N PRO A 402 1.87 0.08 16.41
CA PRO A 402 2.30 -1.28 16.09
C PRO A 402 1.22 -2.33 16.39
N GLU A 403 0.42 -2.17 17.44
CA GLU A 403 -0.63 -3.13 17.81
C GLU A 403 -1.84 -3.10 16.88
N LEU A 404 -1.95 -2.08 16.03
CA LEU A 404 -3.07 -1.87 15.11
C LEU A 404 -2.68 -2.01 13.64
N ALA A 405 -1.47 -1.59 13.28
CA ALA A 405 -1.06 -1.40 11.89
C ALA A 405 0.20 -2.17 11.49
N ASP A 406 0.86 -2.92 12.41
CA ASP A 406 1.83 -3.93 11.98
C ASP A 406 1.17 -4.86 10.96
N LEU A 407 1.83 -5.16 9.85
CA LEU A 407 1.20 -5.82 8.70
C LEU A 407 0.67 -7.21 9.05
N SER A 408 1.43 -8.00 9.83
CA SER A 408 1.00 -9.32 10.29
C SER A 408 -0.16 -9.20 11.27
N THR A 409 -0.03 -8.34 12.27
CA THR A 409 -1.08 -8.10 13.28
C THR A 409 -2.38 -7.62 12.64
N LEU A 410 -2.29 -6.70 11.68
CA LEU A 410 -3.43 -6.16 10.94
C LEU A 410 -4.15 -7.24 10.14
N THR A 411 -3.40 -8.02 9.35
CA THR A 411 -3.96 -9.06 8.48
C THR A 411 -4.54 -10.23 9.26
N GLU A 412 -3.92 -10.62 10.36
CA GLU A 412 -4.39 -11.75 11.17
C GLU A 412 -5.64 -11.40 12.00
N ASN A 413 -5.71 -10.17 12.53
CA ASN A 413 -6.69 -9.82 13.55
C ASN A 413 -7.79 -8.88 13.08
N TYR A 414 -7.52 -7.93 12.18
CA TYR A 414 -8.43 -6.80 11.99
C TYR A 414 -9.00 -6.68 10.58
N LEU A 415 -8.24 -7.10 9.55
CA LEU A 415 -8.77 -7.06 8.19
C LEU A 415 -9.86 -8.11 7.96
N PRO A 416 -10.85 -7.80 7.12
CA PRO A 416 -11.84 -8.78 6.69
C PRO A 416 -11.17 -9.95 5.99
N LYS A 417 -11.48 -11.16 6.41
CA LYS A 417 -11.01 -12.38 5.72
C LYS A 417 -11.73 -12.54 4.39
N ALA A 418 -11.02 -13.08 3.39
CA ALA A 418 -11.63 -13.44 2.11
C ALA A 418 -12.87 -14.33 2.32
N ALA A 419 -13.85 -14.23 1.42
CA ALA A 419 -15.13 -14.95 1.58
C ALA A 419 -14.95 -16.47 1.69
N ILE A 420 -13.99 -17.03 0.97
CA ILE A 420 -13.64 -18.47 1.04
C ILE A 420 -13.12 -18.84 2.43
N ASP A 421 -12.22 -18.03 2.99
CA ASP A 421 -11.66 -18.28 4.31
C ASP A 421 -12.74 -18.19 5.40
N LYS A 422 -13.66 -17.23 5.30
CA LYS A 422 -14.79 -17.12 6.24
C LYS A 422 -15.68 -18.35 6.19
N THR A 423 -15.96 -18.88 5.00
CA THR A 423 -16.78 -20.08 4.84
C THR A 423 -16.06 -21.30 5.39
N THR A 424 -14.77 -21.45 5.10
CA THR A 424 -13.93 -22.55 5.60
C THR A 424 -13.80 -22.48 7.12
N PHE A 425 -13.60 -21.29 7.69
CA PHE A 425 -13.52 -21.10 9.14
C PHE A 425 -14.84 -21.44 9.84
N ARG A 426 -15.97 -20.94 9.33
CA ARG A 426 -17.30 -21.27 9.86
C ARG A 426 -17.60 -22.75 9.76
N MET A 427 -17.23 -23.38 8.65
CA MET A 427 -17.38 -24.83 8.48
C MET A 427 -16.55 -25.59 9.51
N SER A 428 -15.28 -25.18 9.72
CA SER A 428 -14.41 -25.76 10.73
C SER A 428 -14.98 -25.61 12.15
N GLU A 429 -15.53 -24.44 12.50
CA GLU A 429 -16.19 -24.23 13.79
C GLU A 429 -17.44 -25.09 13.96
N LEU A 430 -18.28 -25.18 12.92
CA LEU A 430 -19.47 -26.04 12.94
C LEU A 430 -19.10 -27.52 13.08
N LEU A 431 -18.04 -27.95 12.42
CA LEU A 431 -17.54 -29.32 12.54
C LEU A 431 -16.98 -29.59 13.94
N LYS A 432 -16.25 -28.65 14.53
CA LYS A 432 -15.78 -28.75 15.93
C LYS A 432 -16.95 -28.83 16.92
N GLN A 433 -18.00 -28.04 16.72
CA GLN A 433 -19.20 -28.08 17.56
C GLN A 433 -19.96 -29.41 17.44
N ARG A 434 -20.03 -30.00 16.23
CA ARG A 434 -20.74 -31.24 15.98
C ARG A 434 -20.01 -32.49 16.47
N TRP A 435 -18.69 -32.52 16.38
CA TRP A 435 -17.91 -33.73 16.65
C TRP A 435 -16.94 -33.61 17.83
N GLY A 436 -16.94 -32.50 18.54
CA GLY A 436 -16.01 -32.23 19.65
C GLY A 436 -14.56 -32.10 19.19
N THR A 437 -13.73 -31.54 20.03
CA THR A 437 -12.27 -31.57 19.86
C THR A 437 -11.76 -32.94 20.26
N LYS A 438 -11.59 -33.86 19.32
CA LYS A 438 -10.71 -35.01 19.55
C LYS A 438 -9.27 -34.47 19.60
N GLN A 439 -8.71 -34.42 20.78
CA GLN A 439 -7.26 -34.18 20.91
C GLN A 439 -6.50 -35.35 20.25
N PRO A 440 -5.37 -35.10 19.58
CA PRO A 440 -4.49 -36.19 19.11
C PRO A 440 -3.90 -36.87 20.31
N GLY A 441 -4.50 -37.96 20.75
CA GLY A 441 -4.06 -38.68 21.94
C GLY A 441 -5.05 -39.73 22.46
N ASP A 442 -6.35 -39.59 22.20
CA ASP A 442 -7.37 -40.56 22.57
C ASP A 442 -7.51 -41.67 21.52
N GLN A 443 -6.45 -42.46 21.37
CA GLN A 443 -6.56 -43.80 20.81
C GLN A 443 -6.87 -44.75 21.95
N HIS A 444 -8.14 -45.07 22.17
CA HIS A 444 -8.51 -46.28 22.89
C HIS A 444 -8.06 -47.48 22.04
N PRO A 445 -7.33 -48.44 22.65
CA PRO A 445 -7.02 -49.67 21.95
C PRO A 445 -8.31 -50.42 21.60
N PRO A 446 -8.37 -51.13 20.47
CA PRO A 446 -9.54 -51.87 20.10
C PRO A 446 -9.83 -52.97 21.14
N GLU A 447 -11.05 -52.96 21.70
CA GLU A 447 -11.56 -54.09 22.49
C GLU A 447 -11.43 -55.38 21.66
N LYS A 448 -10.69 -56.32 22.23
CA LYS A 448 -10.63 -57.69 21.69
C LYS A 448 -11.99 -58.32 21.81
N ASP A 449 -12.64 -58.58 20.68
CA ASP A 449 -13.77 -59.46 20.57
C ASP A 449 -13.38 -60.83 21.14
N GLN A 450 -14.06 -61.22 22.21
CA GLN A 450 -14.04 -62.62 22.70
C GLN A 450 -14.95 -63.44 21.76
N PRO A 451 -14.56 -64.63 21.36
CA PRO A 451 -15.41 -65.48 20.56
C PRO A 451 -16.52 -66.06 21.44
N THR A 452 -17.76 -65.78 21.13
CA THR A 452 -18.89 -66.54 21.65
C THR A 452 -18.99 -67.87 20.90
N GLU A 453 -18.73 -68.93 21.66
CA GLU A 453 -19.08 -70.30 21.25
C GLU A 453 -20.59 -70.48 21.14
N GLY A 454 -20.98 -71.19 20.10
CA GLY A 454 -21.87 -72.30 20.20
C GLY A 454 -23.34 -72.11 19.87
N GLU A 455 -23.78 -73.10 19.08
CA GLU A 455 -25.14 -73.61 18.86
C GLU A 455 -25.89 -72.90 17.73
N GLY A 456 -26.14 -73.50 16.59
CA GLY A 456 -26.63 -74.91 16.37
C GLY A 456 -28.04 -74.82 15.86
N LEU A 457 -28.25 -75.35 14.64
CA LEU A 457 -29.56 -75.87 14.13
C LEU A 457 -30.50 -74.84 13.43
N LEU A 458 -30.55 -75.01 12.23
CA LEU A 458 -31.49 -75.32 11.15
C LEU A 458 -31.43 -74.38 9.98
#